data_1773d38977ca41a75fbd760ce7747893
#
_entry.id   1773d38977ca41a75fbd760ce7747893
#
_cell.length_a   1.000
_cell.length_b   1.000
_cell.length_c   1.000
_cell.angle_alpha   90.00
_cell.angle_beta   90.00
_cell.angle_gamma   90.00
#
_symmetry.space_group_name_H-M   'P 1'
#
loop_
_entity.id
_entity.type
_entity.pdbx_description
1 polymer ?
#
loop_
_entity_poly.entity_id
_entity_poly.type
_entity_poly.pdbx_seq_one_letter_code
_entity_poly.pdbx_strand_id
1 'polypeptide(L)'
;DVRLNDELLSSYALDRDNTGAVQSIDVVLPADVLADEADRSHNLELVLTALDHCDANLNALLIVDKDASFMHVEYVELEPVLDLSLYPRPFFEVHPNDEVVYVVLPDEATASELTSAGRVVAGLGSIAGRLDVRTRTVSSLSAAEYSSNNLILVGFPERHSLIASLYERQQLPTSWTSDAGFLDQANEAIAES
;
A
#
# COMPACT_ATOMS: atom_id res chain seq x y z
N ASP A 1 9.67 13.74 25.93
CA ASP A 1 8.78 12.58 25.87
C ASP A 1 8.57 12.19 24.42
N VAL A 2 8.56 10.90 24.16
CA VAL A 2 8.15 10.32 22.88
C VAL A 2 6.87 9.54 23.11
N ARG A 3 5.86 9.81 22.31
CA ARG A 3 4.54 9.17 22.38
C ARG A 3 4.14 8.57 21.04
N LEU A 4 3.43 7.47 21.10
CA LEU A 4 2.78 6.84 19.94
C LEU A 4 1.29 6.70 20.24
N ASN A 5 0.43 7.29 19.40
CA ASN A 5 -1.02 7.30 19.60
C ASN A 5 -1.44 7.75 21.02
N ASP A 6 -0.84 8.86 21.49
CA ASP A 6 -1.00 9.41 22.85
C ASP A 6 -0.39 8.57 24.00
N GLU A 7 0.09 7.37 23.74
CA GLU A 7 0.76 6.53 24.72
C GLU A 7 2.22 6.91 24.88
N LEU A 8 2.70 7.05 26.12
CA LEU A 8 4.07 7.39 26.42
C LEU A 8 4.98 6.17 26.20
N LEU A 9 5.87 6.25 25.20
CA LEU A 9 6.87 5.22 24.96
C LEU A 9 8.14 5.42 25.79
N SER A 10 8.62 6.65 25.85
CA SER A 10 9.83 6.96 26.63
C SER A 10 9.96 8.44 26.97
N SER A 11 10.73 8.71 28.03
CA SER A 11 11.06 10.05 28.47
C SER A 11 12.56 10.21 28.57
N TYR A 12 13.07 11.30 28.05
CA TYR A 12 14.50 11.65 28.08
C TYR A 12 14.66 12.99 28.77
N ALA A 13 15.63 13.04 29.69
CA ALA A 13 16.07 14.31 30.25
C ALA A 13 17.11 14.93 29.33
N LEU A 14 16.83 16.13 28.85
CA LEU A 14 17.78 16.92 28.07
C LEU A 14 18.72 17.66 29.03
N ASP A 15 20.03 17.49 28.88
CA ASP A 15 21.00 18.15 29.71
C ASP A 15 21.11 19.63 29.36
N ARG A 16 20.98 20.47 30.36
CA ARG A 16 21.00 21.93 30.22
C ARG A 16 22.39 22.44 29.79
N ASP A 17 23.42 21.71 30.15
CA ASP A 17 24.80 22.09 29.82
C ASP A 17 25.21 21.69 28.39
N ASN A 18 24.34 20.93 27.72
CA ASN A 18 24.56 20.39 26.37
C ASN A 18 23.72 21.07 25.31
N THR A 19 23.39 22.33 25.51
CA THR A 19 22.59 23.14 24.55
C THR A 19 23.34 23.26 23.22
N GLY A 20 22.68 22.78 22.13
CA GLY A 20 23.24 22.79 20.78
C GLY A 20 23.95 21.50 20.37
N ALA A 21 24.07 20.50 21.24
CA ALA A 21 24.56 19.19 20.85
C ALA A 21 23.47 18.35 20.19
N VAL A 22 23.82 17.67 19.10
CA VAL A 22 22.97 16.66 18.48
C VAL A 22 22.99 15.41 19.36
N GLN A 23 21.81 14.97 19.78
CA GLN A 23 21.65 13.72 20.52
C GLN A 23 20.88 12.73 19.67
N SER A 24 21.35 11.50 19.61
CA SER A 24 20.61 10.39 19.00
C SER A 24 19.77 9.71 20.08
N ILE A 25 18.51 9.48 19.78
CA ILE A 25 17.56 8.84 20.66
C ILE A 25 17.00 7.62 19.92
N ASP A 26 17.19 6.44 20.49
CA ASP A 26 16.62 5.21 19.98
C ASP A 26 15.31 4.90 20.72
N VAL A 27 14.23 4.75 19.99
CA VAL A 27 12.90 4.45 20.53
C VAL A 27 12.39 3.16 19.91
N VAL A 28 12.04 2.20 20.75
CA VAL A 28 11.41 0.97 20.31
C VAL A 28 9.90 1.21 20.19
N LEU A 29 9.35 0.98 19.01
CA LEU A 29 7.92 1.05 18.78
C LEU A 29 7.30 -0.33 19.08
N PRO A 30 6.28 -0.41 19.95
CA PRO A 30 5.64 -1.68 20.28
C PRO A 30 4.93 -2.28 19.07
N ALA A 31 5.23 -3.54 18.76
CA ALA A 31 4.68 -4.21 17.58
C ALA A 31 3.17 -4.43 17.68
N ASP A 32 2.65 -4.63 18.89
CA ASP A 32 1.22 -4.78 19.15
C ASP A 32 0.42 -3.51 18.88
N VAL A 33 1.00 -2.32 19.17
CA VAL A 33 0.39 -1.03 18.85
C VAL A 33 0.41 -0.78 17.34
N LEU A 34 1.49 -1.17 16.65
CA LEU A 34 1.62 -1.02 15.20
C LEU A 34 0.75 -2.01 14.42
N ALA A 35 0.43 -3.15 15.01
CA ALA A 35 -0.39 -4.20 14.40
C ALA A 35 -1.89 -3.97 14.57
N ASP A 36 -2.33 -2.93 15.27
CA ASP A 36 -3.76 -2.63 15.42
C ASP A 36 -4.35 -2.18 14.08
N GLU A 37 -5.10 -3.10 13.46
CA GLU A 37 -5.74 -2.87 12.15
C GLU A 37 -6.82 -1.78 12.18
N ALA A 38 -7.32 -1.42 13.36
CA ALA A 38 -8.33 -0.38 13.50
C ALA A 38 -7.76 1.02 13.20
N ASP A 39 -6.48 1.22 13.48
CA ASP A 39 -5.80 2.49 13.22
C ASP A 39 -4.85 2.37 12.01
N ARG A 40 -5.31 2.84 10.87
CA ARG A 40 -4.50 2.86 9.63
C ARG A 40 -3.41 3.92 9.60
N SER A 41 -3.33 4.77 10.61
CA SER A 41 -2.32 5.82 10.75
C SER A 41 -1.88 5.91 12.19
N HIS A 42 -0.58 5.82 12.41
CA HIS A 42 0.02 6.01 13.72
C HIS A 42 0.61 7.41 13.83
N ASN A 43 0.37 8.05 14.96
CA ASN A 43 0.91 9.37 15.25
C ASN A 43 2.08 9.25 16.23
N LEU A 44 3.29 9.54 15.74
CA LEU A 44 4.47 9.64 16.59
C LEU A 44 4.69 11.09 16.99
N GLU A 45 4.57 11.36 18.28
CA GLU A 45 4.68 12.68 18.86
C GLU A 45 5.98 12.85 19.67
N LEU A 46 6.68 13.94 19.42
CA LEU A 46 7.81 14.39 20.23
C LEU A 46 7.38 15.59 21.06
N VAL A 47 7.25 15.42 22.37
CA VAL A 47 6.79 16.46 23.28
C VAL A 47 7.98 17.00 24.07
N LEU A 48 8.32 18.27 23.85
CA LEU A 48 9.32 18.97 24.66
C LEU A 48 8.63 19.64 25.84
N THR A 49 8.95 19.19 27.04
CA THR A 49 8.49 19.82 28.27
C THR A 49 9.64 20.57 28.93
N ALA A 50 9.58 21.87 28.94
CA ALA A 50 10.49 22.69 29.71
C ALA A 50 9.91 22.85 31.14
N LEU A 51 10.57 22.24 32.11
CA LEU A 51 10.25 22.47 33.52
C LEU A 51 10.85 23.83 33.90
N ASP A 52 10.02 24.84 33.91
CA ASP A 52 10.43 26.17 34.31
C ASP A 52 10.46 26.28 35.86
N HIS A 53 11.63 26.51 36.38
CA HIS A 53 11.80 27.03 37.71
C HIS A 53 12.17 28.51 37.61
N CYS A 54 11.15 29.34 37.38
CA CYS A 54 11.20 30.80 37.60
C CYS A 54 12.01 31.66 36.60
N ASP A 55 12.39 31.19 35.44
CA ASP A 55 13.02 32.05 34.44
C ASP A 55 12.12 32.21 33.21
N ALA A 56 11.45 33.34 33.12
CA ALA A 56 10.46 33.68 32.08
C ALA A 56 11.02 33.82 30.65
N ASN A 57 12.30 33.48 30.43
CA ASN A 57 12.99 33.68 29.16
C ASN A 57 13.64 32.42 28.55
N LEU A 58 13.25 31.23 29.02
CA LEU A 58 13.72 29.99 28.40
C LEU A 58 12.97 29.71 27.08
N ASN A 59 13.57 30.10 25.97
CA ASN A 59 13.18 29.63 24.66
C ASN A 59 13.85 28.28 24.40
N ALA A 60 13.12 27.18 24.54
CA ALA A 60 13.59 25.87 24.13
C ALA A 60 13.14 25.59 22.69
N LEU A 61 14.05 25.15 21.85
CA LEU A 61 13.78 24.76 20.47
C LEU A 61 14.26 23.32 20.29
N LEU A 62 13.35 22.46 19.86
CA LEU A 62 13.67 21.10 19.42
C LEU A 62 13.75 21.10 17.89
N ILE A 63 14.87 20.66 17.37
CA ILE A 63 15.07 20.48 15.93
C ILE A 63 15.26 18.98 15.69
N VAL A 64 14.39 18.39 14.87
CA VAL A 64 14.56 17.01 14.40
C VAL A 64 15.30 17.04 13.07
N ASP A 65 16.47 16.40 13.03
CA ASP A 65 17.20 16.21 11.77
C ASP A 65 16.58 15.06 11.00
N LYS A 66 15.75 15.39 10.01
CA LYS A 66 15.05 14.41 9.19
C LYS A 66 15.98 13.56 8.31
N ASP A 67 17.18 14.09 7.97
CA ASP A 67 18.12 13.39 7.10
C ASP A 67 18.98 12.38 7.89
N ALA A 68 19.09 12.59 9.20
CA ALA A 68 19.75 11.67 10.14
C ALA A 68 18.74 10.78 10.90
N SER A 69 17.44 11.03 10.75
CA SER A 69 16.38 10.24 11.40
C SER A 69 15.85 9.17 10.46
N PHE A 70 15.77 7.94 10.96
CA PHE A 70 15.21 6.82 10.20
C PHE A 70 14.39 5.91 11.12
N MET A 71 13.49 5.17 10.53
CA MET A 71 12.76 4.10 11.19
C MET A 71 13.23 2.76 10.61
N HIS A 72 13.64 1.85 11.48
CA HIS A 72 13.95 0.47 11.11
C HIS A 72 12.75 -0.40 11.46
N VAL A 73 12.24 -1.14 10.47
CA VAL A 73 11.11 -2.03 10.64
C VAL A 73 11.53 -3.45 10.26
N GLU A 74 11.42 -4.37 11.21
CA GLU A 74 11.52 -5.79 10.94
C GLU A 74 10.12 -6.37 10.82
N TYR A 75 9.82 -7.03 9.71
CA TYR A 75 8.51 -7.61 9.45
C TYR A 75 8.63 -9.01 8.86
N VAL A 76 7.59 -9.78 9.05
CA VAL A 76 7.42 -11.06 8.39
C VAL A 76 6.34 -10.88 7.33
N GLU A 77 6.68 -11.19 6.10
CA GLU A 77 5.71 -11.17 5.01
C GLU A 77 4.69 -12.29 5.23
N LEU A 78 3.42 -11.92 5.32
CA LEU A 78 2.31 -12.87 5.40
C LEU A 78 1.80 -13.17 3.99
N GLU A 79 1.24 -14.37 3.81
CA GLU A 79 0.55 -14.67 2.55
C GLU A 79 -0.60 -13.66 2.34
N PRO A 80 -0.73 -13.10 1.13
CA PRO A 80 -1.76 -12.10 0.86
C PRO A 80 -3.15 -12.71 1.04
N VAL A 81 -4.00 -12.03 1.78
CA VAL A 81 -5.41 -12.42 1.91
C VAL A 81 -6.13 -12.02 0.62
N LEU A 82 -6.51 -13.03 -0.18
CA LEU A 82 -7.22 -12.84 -1.43
C LEU A 82 -8.72 -12.65 -1.18
N ASP A 83 -9.08 -11.52 -0.61
CA ASP A 83 -10.46 -11.12 -0.34
C ASP A 83 -10.78 -9.79 -1.04
N LEU A 84 -11.66 -9.83 -2.02
CA LEU A 84 -12.09 -8.64 -2.77
C LEU A 84 -12.82 -7.61 -1.91
N SER A 85 -13.37 -8.01 -0.74
CA SER A 85 -13.97 -7.06 0.21
C SER A 85 -12.93 -6.13 0.81
N LEU A 86 -11.67 -6.52 0.81
CA LEU A 86 -10.54 -5.73 1.29
C LEU A 86 -9.94 -4.82 0.20
N TYR A 87 -10.53 -4.81 -1.01
CA TYR A 87 -10.05 -3.91 -2.07
C TYR A 87 -9.89 -2.47 -1.55
N PRO A 88 -8.78 -1.81 -1.82
CA PRO A 88 -7.77 -2.13 -2.85
C PRO A 88 -6.57 -3.01 -2.41
N ARG A 89 -6.61 -3.67 -1.27
CA ARG A 89 -5.59 -4.67 -0.93
C ARG A 89 -5.71 -5.89 -1.87
N PRO A 90 -4.61 -6.55 -2.25
CA PRO A 90 -3.22 -6.34 -1.83
C PRO A 90 -2.47 -5.29 -2.64
N PHE A 91 -3.10 -4.60 -3.60
CA PHE A 91 -2.44 -3.60 -4.45
C PHE A 91 -1.89 -2.39 -3.68
N PHE A 92 -2.16 -2.35 -2.39
CA PHE A 92 -2.03 -1.17 -1.55
C PHE A 92 -1.29 -1.39 -0.24
N GLU A 93 -0.66 -2.49 -0.07
CA GLU A 93 0.18 -2.66 1.11
C GLU A 93 1.44 -1.83 0.91
N VAL A 94 1.77 -1.03 1.94
CA VAL A 94 3.01 -0.26 1.95
C VAL A 94 4.15 -1.25 2.13
N HIS A 95 4.58 -1.85 1.04
CA HIS A 95 5.82 -2.59 1.05
C HIS A 95 6.99 -1.61 0.89
N PRO A 96 8.06 -1.77 1.65
CA PRO A 96 9.25 -0.93 1.53
C PRO A 96 9.97 -1.08 0.17
N ASN A 97 9.61 -2.10 -0.58
CA ASN A 97 10.09 -2.32 -1.94
C ASN A 97 9.03 -1.77 -2.90
N ASP A 98 9.40 -0.77 -3.70
CA ASP A 98 8.57 -0.08 -4.69
C ASP A 98 7.77 -1.07 -5.57
N GLU A 99 6.63 -1.56 -5.07
CA GLU A 99 5.79 -2.47 -5.83
C GLU A 99 5.11 -1.71 -6.96
N VAL A 100 5.24 -2.26 -8.13
CA VAL A 100 4.60 -1.76 -9.33
C VAL A 100 3.34 -2.58 -9.58
N VAL A 101 2.21 -1.90 -9.79
CA VAL A 101 0.98 -2.54 -10.27
C VAL A 101 0.88 -2.38 -11.76
N TYR A 102 0.81 -3.48 -12.48
CA TYR A 102 0.62 -3.45 -13.92
C TYR A 102 -0.84 -3.64 -14.29
N VAL A 103 -1.39 -2.68 -15.03
CA VAL A 103 -2.67 -2.84 -15.72
C VAL A 103 -2.39 -3.39 -17.11
N VAL A 104 -2.80 -4.64 -17.34
CA VAL A 104 -2.48 -5.38 -18.56
C VAL A 104 -3.70 -5.42 -19.47
N LEU A 105 -3.50 -4.98 -20.69
CA LEU A 105 -4.49 -4.89 -21.75
C LEU A 105 -4.22 -5.91 -22.86
N PRO A 106 -5.20 -6.28 -23.68
CA PRO A 106 -4.95 -6.98 -24.93
C PRO A 106 -3.99 -6.18 -25.84
N ASP A 107 -3.28 -6.87 -26.73
CA ASP A 107 -2.35 -6.20 -27.67
C ASP A 107 -3.07 -5.20 -28.58
N GLU A 108 -4.31 -5.50 -28.94
CA GLU A 108 -5.19 -4.62 -29.72
C GLU A 108 -6.39 -4.18 -28.85
N ALA A 109 -6.15 -3.36 -27.84
CA ALA A 109 -7.18 -2.91 -26.93
C ALA A 109 -8.23 -2.03 -27.64
N THR A 110 -9.50 -2.28 -27.33
CA THR A 110 -10.62 -1.45 -27.79
C THR A 110 -10.73 -0.16 -26.98
N ALA A 111 -11.48 0.80 -27.47
CA ALA A 111 -11.77 2.04 -26.72
C ALA A 111 -12.48 1.77 -25.38
N SER A 112 -13.32 0.74 -25.30
CA SER A 112 -13.99 0.32 -24.07
C SER A 112 -12.99 -0.24 -23.05
N GLU A 113 -12.07 -1.11 -23.46
CA GLU A 113 -11.03 -1.67 -22.61
C GLU A 113 -10.08 -0.58 -22.09
N LEU A 114 -9.68 0.36 -22.96
CA LEU A 114 -8.88 1.51 -22.57
C LEU A 114 -9.61 2.41 -21.55
N THR A 115 -10.91 2.63 -21.75
CA THR A 115 -11.73 3.41 -20.82
C THR A 115 -11.83 2.72 -19.46
N SER A 116 -12.04 1.41 -19.45
CA SER A 116 -12.10 0.61 -18.23
C SER A 116 -10.77 0.61 -17.48
N ALA A 117 -9.65 0.41 -18.19
CA ALA A 117 -8.32 0.53 -17.60
C ALA A 117 -8.08 1.92 -17.01
N GLY A 118 -8.47 2.98 -17.73
CA GLY A 118 -8.35 4.35 -17.24
C GLY A 118 -9.15 4.60 -15.96
N ARG A 119 -10.34 4.02 -15.83
CA ARG A 119 -11.15 4.10 -14.60
C ARG A 119 -10.49 3.35 -13.43
N VAL A 120 -9.95 2.16 -13.69
CA VAL A 120 -9.23 1.39 -12.68
C VAL A 120 -8.00 2.17 -12.18
N VAL A 121 -7.18 2.69 -13.10
CA VAL A 121 -6.00 3.49 -12.75
C VAL A 121 -6.38 4.74 -11.97
N ALA A 122 -7.42 5.45 -12.39
CA ALA A 122 -7.89 6.64 -11.69
C ALA A 122 -8.43 6.31 -10.29
N GLY A 123 -9.18 5.20 -10.16
CA GLY A 123 -9.66 4.70 -8.87
C GLY A 123 -8.51 4.38 -7.92
N LEU A 124 -7.54 3.62 -8.37
CA LEU A 124 -6.35 3.31 -7.60
C LEU A 124 -5.57 4.57 -7.20
N GLY A 125 -5.34 5.48 -8.14
CA GLY A 125 -4.61 6.72 -7.88
C GLY A 125 -5.32 7.65 -6.89
N SER A 126 -6.65 7.59 -6.81
CA SER A 126 -7.42 8.42 -5.85
C SER A 126 -7.30 7.91 -4.40
N ILE A 127 -7.04 6.62 -4.23
CA ILE A 127 -6.93 5.99 -2.92
C ILE A 127 -5.48 5.98 -2.43
N ALA A 128 -4.50 5.79 -3.34
CA ALA A 128 -3.09 5.66 -3.04
C ALA A 128 -2.24 6.74 -3.67
N GLY A 129 -1.98 7.76 -2.97
CA GLY A 129 -1.20 8.89 -3.45
C GLY A 129 0.24 8.62 -3.95
N ARG A 130 0.72 7.39 -3.91
CA ARG A 130 2.08 6.98 -4.31
C ARG A 130 2.20 5.63 -5.01
N LEU A 131 1.12 5.08 -5.52
CA LEU A 131 1.17 3.80 -6.22
C LEU A 131 1.80 3.99 -7.61
N ASP A 132 2.85 3.24 -7.93
CA ASP A 132 3.41 3.19 -9.29
C ASP A 132 2.56 2.25 -10.14
N VAL A 133 1.60 2.81 -10.87
CA VAL A 133 0.74 2.06 -11.78
C VAL A 133 1.25 2.19 -13.20
N ARG A 134 1.59 1.09 -13.84
CA ARG A 134 2.08 1.05 -15.22
C ARG A 134 1.12 0.27 -16.10
N THR A 135 0.96 0.71 -17.33
CA THR A 135 0.17 0.00 -18.34
C THR A 135 1.10 -0.86 -19.20
N ARG A 136 0.65 -2.09 -19.50
CA ARG A 136 1.31 -3.02 -20.43
C ARG A 136 0.28 -3.64 -21.35
N THR A 137 0.75 -4.12 -22.50
CA THR A 137 0.00 -5.10 -23.30
C THR A 137 0.48 -6.50 -22.97
N VAL A 138 -0.30 -7.51 -23.33
CA VAL A 138 0.08 -8.91 -23.07
C VAL A 138 1.45 -9.25 -23.65
N SER A 139 1.73 -8.84 -24.89
CA SER A 139 3.01 -9.11 -25.57
C SER A 139 4.17 -8.29 -25.01
N SER A 140 3.91 -7.14 -24.38
CA SER A 140 4.94 -6.27 -23.82
C SER A 140 5.29 -6.61 -22.35
N LEU A 141 4.50 -7.47 -21.70
CA LEU A 141 4.73 -7.90 -20.34
C LEU A 141 5.85 -8.94 -20.29
N SER A 142 6.93 -8.64 -19.60
CA SER A 142 8.03 -9.59 -19.43
C SER A 142 7.69 -10.69 -18.40
N ALA A 143 8.37 -11.83 -18.48
CA ALA A 143 8.19 -12.92 -17.53
C ALA A 143 8.52 -12.50 -16.08
N ALA A 144 9.49 -11.62 -15.89
CA ALA A 144 9.85 -11.09 -14.58
C ALA A 144 8.74 -10.17 -14.03
N GLU A 145 8.20 -9.28 -14.86
CA GLU A 145 7.07 -8.43 -14.46
C GLU A 145 5.85 -9.27 -14.07
N TYR A 146 5.57 -10.34 -14.83
CA TYR A 146 4.46 -11.26 -14.56
C TYR A 146 4.61 -12.01 -13.24
N SER A 147 5.81 -12.45 -12.89
CA SER A 147 6.04 -13.30 -11.70
C SER A 147 6.24 -12.54 -10.39
N SER A 148 6.60 -11.24 -10.48
CA SER A 148 7.06 -10.49 -9.30
C SER A 148 6.20 -9.28 -8.96
N ASN A 149 5.12 -9.03 -9.71
CA ASN A 149 4.30 -7.84 -9.50
C ASN A 149 2.82 -8.16 -9.47
N ASN A 150 2.06 -7.26 -8.90
CA ASN A 150 0.61 -7.32 -8.93
C ASN A 150 0.07 -6.94 -10.31
N LEU A 151 -0.83 -7.76 -10.85
CA LEU A 151 -1.41 -7.56 -12.17
C LEU A 151 -2.92 -7.34 -12.09
N ILE A 152 -3.40 -6.34 -12.81
CA ILE A 152 -4.82 -6.11 -13.06
C ILE A 152 -5.06 -6.35 -14.54
N LEU A 153 -5.77 -7.42 -14.86
CA LEU A 153 -6.06 -7.80 -16.24
C LEU A 153 -7.37 -7.17 -16.67
N VAL A 154 -7.36 -6.44 -17.79
CA VAL A 154 -8.54 -5.77 -18.34
C VAL A 154 -8.79 -6.25 -19.75
N GLY A 155 -9.92 -6.91 -19.97
CA GLY A 155 -10.31 -7.44 -21.28
C GLY A 155 -11.19 -8.68 -21.17
N PHE A 156 -11.50 -9.27 -22.32
CA PHE A 156 -12.26 -10.50 -22.42
C PHE A 156 -11.35 -11.67 -22.83
N PRO A 157 -11.68 -12.91 -22.43
CA PRO A 157 -10.85 -14.10 -22.71
C PRO A 157 -10.51 -14.29 -24.20
N GLU A 158 -11.41 -13.93 -25.12
CA GLU A 158 -11.20 -14.07 -26.56
C GLU A 158 -10.09 -13.18 -27.09
N ARG A 159 -9.74 -12.12 -26.36
CA ARG A 159 -8.78 -11.11 -26.81
C ARG A 159 -7.57 -10.98 -25.89
N HIS A 160 -7.69 -11.51 -24.67
CA HIS A 160 -6.67 -11.40 -23.64
C HIS A 160 -6.18 -12.79 -23.22
N SER A 161 -5.08 -13.25 -23.80
CA SER A 161 -4.59 -14.62 -23.62
C SER A 161 -4.27 -15.01 -22.17
N LEU A 162 -3.85 -14.05 -21.33
CA LEU A 162 -3.65 -14.34 -19.90
C LEU A 162 -4.97 -14.63 -19.20
N ILE A 163 -6.03 -13.87 -19.47
CA ILE A 163 -7.36 -14.14 -18.92
C ILE A 163 -7.84 -15.51 -19.43
N ALA A 164 -7.74 -15.79 -20.72
CA ALA A 164 -8.07 -17.10 -21.28
C ALA A 164 -7.38 -18.24 -20.54
N SER A 165 -6.07 -18.10 -20.31
CA SER A 165 -5.29 -19.12 -19.60
C SER A 165 -5.72 -19.36 -18.15
N LEU A 166 -6.20 -18.33 -17.46
CA LEU A 166 -6.74 -18.46 -16.10
C LEU A 166 -8.06 -19.24 -16.09
N TYR A 167 -8.93 -19.01 -17.08
CA TYR A 167 -10.17 -19.80 -17.24
C TYR A 167 -9.87 -21.26 -17.59
N GLU A 168 -8.94 -21.52 -18.52
CA GLU A 168 -8.54 -22.87 -18.88
C GLU A 168 -7.97 -23.66 -17.68
N ARG A 169 -7.27 -22.99 -16.78
CA ARG A 169 -6.71 -23.58 -15.55
C ARG A 169 -7.72 -23.65 -14.40
N GLN A 170 -8.95 -23.20 -14.60
CA GLN A 170 -9.99 -23.13 -13.57
C GLN A 170 -9.54 -22.34 -12.30
N GLN A 171 -8.72 -21.33 -12.50
CA GLN A 171 -8.22 -20.48 -11.41
C GLN A 171 -9.15 -19.32 -11.06
N LEU A 172 -10.24 -19.15 -11.81
CA LEU A 172 -11.25 -18.13 -11.58
C LEU A 172 -12.54 -18.77 -11.05
N PRO A 173 -13.24 -18.10 -10.12
CA PRO A 173 -14.49 -18.60 -9.56
C PRO A 173 -15.68 -18.53 -10.53
N THR A 174 -15.48 -17.90 -11.68
CA THR A 174 -16.49 -17.73 -12.74
C THR A 174 -16.07 -18.49 -13.99
N SER A 175 -17.00 -18.83 -14.84
CA SER A 175 -16.76 -19.32 -16.20
C SER A 175 -17.13 -18.26 -17.22
N TRP A 176 -16.56 -18.37 -18.41
CA TRP A 176 -16.86 -17.49 -19.52
C TRP A 176 -17.33 -18.31 -20.71
N THR A 177 -18.43 -17.87 -21.35
CA THR A 177 -18.87 -18.41 -22.65
C THR A 177 -19.17 -17.25 -23.59
N SER A 178 -18.86 -17.40 -24.88
CA SER A 178 -19.10 -16.36 -25.89
C SER A 178 -20.58 -15.98 -26.04
N ASP A 179 -21.47 -16.90 -25.69
CA ASP A 179 -22.91 -16.73 -25.88
C ASP A 179 -23.62 -16.14 -24.64
N ALA A 180 -23.12 -16.44 -23.43
CA ALA A 180 -23.78 -16.05 -22.20
C ALA A 180 -22.94 -15.05 -21.35
N GLY A 181 -21.70 -14.77 -21.76
CA GLY A 181 -20.80 -13.91 -20.99
C GLY A 181 -20.26 -14.61 -19.73
N PHE A 182 -20.17 -13.86 -18.64
CA PHE A 182 -19.71 -14.40 -17.36
C PHE A 182 -20.80 -15.19 -16.66
N LEU A 183 -20.46 -16.38 -16.23
CA LEU A 183 -21.32 -17.25 -15.45
C LEU A 183 -20.71 -17.41 -14.05
N ASP A 184 -21.55 -17.50 -13.03
CA ASP A 184 -21.13 -17.85 -11.68
C ASP A 184 -20.83 -19.36 -11.56
N GLN A 185 -20.46 -19.81 -10.34
CA GLN A 185 -20.17 -21.23 -10.10
C GLN A 185 -21.38 -22.15 -10.30
N ALA A 186 -22.60 -21.61 -10.29
CA ALA A 186 -23.83 -22.35 -10.58
C ALA A 186 -24.16 -22.37 -12.08
N ASN A 187 -23.32 -21.77 -12.92
CA ASN A 187 -23.55 -21.50 -14.35
C ASN A 187 -24.75 -20.59 -14.63
N GLU A 188 -25.05 -19.69 -13.70
CA GLU A 188 -26.04 -18.65 -13.89
C GLU A 188 -25.37 -17.38 -14.45
N ALA A 189 -26.02 -16.70 -15.38
CA ALA A 189 -25.47 -15.47 -15.96
C ALA A 189 -25.37 -14.37 -14.90
N ILE A 190 -24.19 -13.79 -14.77
CA ILE A 190 -23.97 -12.65 -13.87
C ILE A 190 -24.55 -11.42 -14.55
N ALA A 191 -25.52 -10.79 -13.89
CA ALA A 191 -26.14 -9.58 -14.40
C ALA A 191 -25.10 -8.44 -14.47
N GLU A 192 -25.04 -7.77 -15.63
CA GLU A 192 -24.24 -6.55 -15.75
C GLU A 192 -24.86 -5.46 -14.86
N SER A 193 -24.12 -4.99 -13.87
CA SER A 193 -24.50 -3.94 -12.93
C SER A 193 -23.89 -2.58 -13.31
#